data_cceb4eaf64d4677e4432fe789e67e286
#
_entry.id   cceb4eaf64d4677e4432fe789e67e286
#
_cell.length_a   1.000
_cell.length_b   1.000
_cell.length_c   1.000
_cell.angle_alpha   90.00
_cell.angle_beta   90.00
_cell.angle_gamma   90.00
#
_symmetry.space_group_name_H-M   'P 1'
#
loop_
_entity.id
_entity.type
_entity.pdbx_description
1 polymer ?
#
loop_
_entity_poly.entity_id
_entity_poly.type
_entity_poly.pdbx_seq_one_letter_code
_entity_poly.pdbx_strand_id
1 'polypeptide(L)'
;MSFLNYGCTQNNNSSKKIFSYNETAGIATLDPAFAKNQSIMWAVHQLYNTLVEVDSNLQIVPSLAKSWSISEDKRTYTFYLRNNIFFHDNQAFKNGKGRKMNANDIVYSFQRIINKKTASSGAWIFNNKVDTIEPYKAINDTTFQLKLLQPFHPILGILSMQYCSIVPKEVVEKFGKDFRNNPCGTGPFKFFMWQEGQALVLHKNESYWEKDLDGTPLPKIDAIKVSFFDNKATEFLQFRQGKLSFINDIDASFKDEVLTKNGLLRKNWQNKIKLNKHAYLNTEYLGILMDENNELVKSSPLKIKAIRKAINYAINKEQLMLYMRNSIGFAANNGFIPYGLPANKLQDKFFEYNPQKAKKILDSIQYNYTTIPITLLTIPVYADVASFITKQCELVGIKMQVEVIQKSLLLEQTAKSKAMFFRGSWIADYPDEENYFAVFYSKNPAPPNYTRFNNKTYDKLYEQALQETNDSARLNLYKALDNIIKEELPIIPIWYDMIIHLVNNNVQNFTPNSLNLLELRRVVIE
;
A
#
# COMPACT_ATOMS: atom_id res chain seq x y z
N MET A 1 -20.20 -67.04 -27.55
CA MET A 1 -19.40 -65.82 -27.74
C MET A 1 -20.14 -64.67 -27.13
N SER A 2 -19.71 -64.22 -25.94
CA SER A 2 -20.33 -63.13 -25.18
C SER A 2 -19.44 -61.89 -25.35
N PHE A 3 -19.95 -60.85 -26.00
CA PHE A 3 -19.25 -59.58 -26.15
C PHE A 3 -19.48 -58.73 -24.90
N LEU A 4 -18.40 -58.54 -24.10
CA LEU A 4 -18.34 -57.57 -23.04
C LEU A 4 -18.08 -56.16 -23.64
N ASN A 5 -19.12 -55.32 -23.63
CA ASN A 5 -18.97 -53.90 -23.91
C ASN A 5 -18.30 -53.20 -22.71
N TYR A 6 -17.04 -52.82 -22.83
CA TYR A 6 -16.40 -51.86 -21.95
C TYR A 6 -16.87 -50.45 -22.33
N GLY A 7 -17.82 -49.93 -21.57
CA GLY A 7 -18.17 -48.52 -21.62
C GLY A 7 -17.03 -47.67 -21.04
N CYS A 8 -16.33 -46.90 -21.87
CA CYS A 8 -15.48 -45.81 -21.43
C CYS A 8 -16.34 -44.77 -20.70
N THR A 9 -16.29 -44.71 -19.40
CA THR A 9 -16.74 -43.53 -18.67
C THR A 9 -15.86 -42.37 -19.04
N GLN A 10 -16.37 -41.40 -19.82
CA GLN A 10 -15.74 -40.09 -19.97
C GLN A 10 -15.63 -39.44 -18.60
N ASN A 11 -14.45 -39.48 -18.02
CA ASN A 11 -14.09 -38.58 -16.96
C ASN A 11 -14.21 -37.15 -17.51
N ASN A 12 -15.22 -36.41 -17.09
CA ASN A 12 -15.26 -34.95 -17.26
C ASN A 12 -14.09 -34.33 -16.49
N ASN A 13 -12.93 -34.34 -17.09
CA ASN A 13 -11.80 -33.51 -16.67
C ASN A 13 -12.15 -32.05 -17.00
N SER A 14 -12.98 -31.41 -16.19
CA SER A 14 -13.04 -29.96 -16.18
C SER A 14 -11.64 -29.47 -15.82
N SER A 15 -10.99 -28.77 -16.74
CA SER A 15 -9.66 -28.20 -16.50
C SER A 15 -9.72 -27.33 -15.24
N LYS A 16 -8.83 -27.60 -14.27
CA LYS A 16 -8.78 -26.82 -13.02
C LYS A 16 -8.57 -25.34 -13.32
N LYS A 17 -9.36 -24.50 -12.68
CA LYS A 17 -9.31 -23.03 -12.81
C LYS A 17 -8.22 -22.49 -11.89
N ILE A 18 -7.02 -22.29 -12.43
CA ILE A 18 -5.83 -21.88 -11.66
C ILE A 18 -5.47 -20.45 -12.02
N PHE A 19 -5.47 -19.54 -11.03
CA PHE A 19 -4.93 -18.20 -11.20
C PHE A 19 -3.42 -18.23 -10.98
N SER A 20 -2.66 -17.86 -12.01
CA SER A 20 -1.20 -17.89 -11.98
C SER A 20 -0.62 -16.48 -12.07
N TYR A 21 0.33 -16.16 -11.19
CA TYR A 21 1.07 -14.90 -11.27
C TYR A 21 2.53 -15.08 -10.87
N ASN A 22 3.33 -14.04 -11.09
CA ASN A 22 4.74 -14.00 -10.72
C ASN A 22 4.99 -12.96 -9.62
N GLU A 23 5.85 -13.29 -8.67
CA GLU A 23 6.30 -12.35 -7.64
C GLU A 23 7.83 -12.21 -7.70
N THR A 24 8.30 -11.15 -8.37
CA THR A 24 9.73 -10.91 -8.61
C THR A 24 10.55 -10.68 -7.33
N ALA A 25 9.93 -10.08 -6.32
CA ALA A 25 10.60 -9.80 -5.03
C ALA A 25 10.74 -11.04 -4.15
N GLY A 26 10.11 -12.16 -4.53
CA GLY A 26 10.00 -13.34 -3.67
C GLY A 26 9.11 -13.12 -2.44
N ILE A 27 8.81 -14.21 -1.74
CA ILE A 27 8.05 -14.20 -0.49
C ILE A 27 8.98 -14.73 0.61
N ALA A 28 9.22 -13.95 1.65
CA ALA A 28 10.11 -14.34 2.74
C ALA A 28 9.39 -15.11 3.86
N THR A 29 8.08 -14.95 3.99
CA THR A 29 7.27 -15.54 5.06
C THR A 29 5.79 -15.52 4.69
N LEU A 30 5.03 -16.49 5.21
CA LEU A 30 3.56 -16.50 5.19
C LEU A 30 2.96 -16.21 6.57
N ASP A 31 3.81 -15.80 7.53
CA ASP A 31 3.38 -15.35 8.85
C ASP A 31 2.89 -13.89 8.79
N PRO A 32 1.60 -13.62 9.09
CA PRO A 32 1.05 -12.27 8.98
C PRO A 32 1.71 -11.23 9.91
N ALA A 33 2.32 -11.65 11.03
CA ALA A 33 3.04 -10.73 11.90
C ALA A 33 4.24 -10.04 11.21
N PHE A 34 4.64 -10.50 10.03
CA PHE A 34 5.73 -9.95 9.23
C PHE A 34 5.29 -9.49 7.83
N ALA A 35 4.01 -9.19 7.64
CA ALA A 35 3.43 -8.75 6.35
C ALA A 35 3.82 -7.31 5.99
N LYS A 36 5.11 -7.01 5.88
CA LYS A 36 5.68 -5.66 5.73
C LYS A 36 5.80 -5.15 4.29
N ASN A 37 5.56 -5.99 3.30
CA ASN A 37 5.67 -5.62 1.88
C ASN A 37 4.57 -6.31 1.06
N GLN A 38 4.35 -5.81 -0.16
CA GLN A 38 3.27 -6.23 -1.04
C GLN A 38 3.30 -7.73 -1.34
N SER A 39 4.48 -8.33 -1.59
CA SER A 39 4.59 -9.74 -1.94
C SER A 39 4.10 -10.67 -0.81
N ILE A 40 4.40 -10.31 0.44
CA ILE A 40 3.91 -11.03 1.61
C ILE A 40 2.41 -10.74 1.83
N MET A 41 2.00 -9.47 1.74
CA MET A 41 0.61 -9.04 1.95
C MET A 41 -0.35 -9.76 0.98
N TRP A 42 0.02 -9.92 -0.29
CA TRP A 42 -0.79 -10.61 -1.28
C TRP A 42 -1.01 -12.09 -0.94
N ALA A 43 0.03 -12.80 -0.52
CA ALA A 43 -0.08 -14.21 -0.12
C ALA A 43 -0.86 -14.37 1.20
N VAL A 44 -0.57 -13.52 2.19
CA VAL A 44 -1.26 -13.51 3.49
C VAL A 44 -2.76 -13.23 3.32
N HIS A 45 -3.13 -12.29 2.44
CA HIS A 45 -4.54 -11.96 2.17
C HIS A 45 -5.36 -13.14 1.63
N GLN A 46 -4.72 -14.08 0.92
CA GLN A 46 -5.41 -15.28 0.45
C GLN A 46 -5.62 -16.34 1.54
N LEU A 47 -4.72 -16.37 2.53
CA LEU A 47 -4.67 -17.41 3.56
C LEU A 47 -5.45 -17.06 4.83
N TYR A 48 -5.62 -15.76 5.12
CA TYR A 48 -6.15 -15.27 6.39
C TYR A 48 -7.28 -14.26 6.17
N ASN A 49 -8.01 -13.97 7.22
CA ASN A 49 -8.92 -12.83 7.30
C ASN A 49 -8.56 -11.95 8.52
N THR A 50 -8.99 -10.71 8.44
CA THR A 50 -8.93 -9.68 9.50
C THR A 50 -10.33 -9.45 10.08
N LEU A 51 -10.45 -8.66 11.16
CA LEU A 51 -11.77 -8.31 11.75
C LEU A 51 -12.67 -7.56 10.77
N VAL A 52 -12.08 -6.60 10.09
CA VAL A 52 -12.70 -5.77 9.05
C VAL A 52 -11.78 -5.77 7.84
N GLU A 53 -12.29 -5.49 6.67
CA GLU A 53 -11.48 -5.39 5.45
C GLU A 53 -11.79 -4.11 4.68
N VAL A 54 -10.99 -3.81 3.65
CA VAL A 54 -11.18 -2.67 2.76
C VAL A 54 -11.73 -3.16 1.44
N ASP A 55 -12.85 -2.59 0.99
CA ASP A 55 -13.44 -2.90 -0.31
C ASP A 55 -12.70 -2.18 -1.47
N SER A 56 -13.19 -2.37 -2.70
CA SER A 56 -12.63 -1.72 -3.89
C SER A 56 -12.75 -0.20 -3.88
N ASN A 57 -13.65 0.37 -3.07
CA ASN A 57 -13.88 1.81 -2.92
C ASN A 57 -13.17 2.39 -1.69
N LEU A 58 -12.27 1.62 -1.07
CA LEU A 58 -11.55 1.98 0.16
C LEU A 58 -12.47 2.15 1.40
N GLN A 59 -13.68 1.59 1.37
CA GLN A 59 -14.56 1.61 2.53
C GLN A 59 -14.26 0.44 3.47
N ILE A 60 -14.30 0.69 4.77
CA ILE A 60 -14.17 -0.36 5.78
C ILE A 60 -15.47 -1.15 5.83
N VAL A 61 -15.37 -2.44 5.57
CA VAL A 61 -16.50 -3.37 5.54
C VAL A 61 -16.32 -4.54 6.51
N PRO A 62 -17.41 -5.18 6.98
CA PRO A 62 -17.35 -6.35 7.83
C PRO A 62 -16.63 -7.54 7.19
N SER A 63 -15.72 -8.21 7.96
CA SER A 63 -15.08 -9.47 7.59
C SER A 63 -15.36 -10.53 8.67
N LEU A 64 -14.38 -10.91 9.53
CA LEU A 64 -14.62 -11.82 10.65
C LEU A 64 -15.62 -11.24 11.68
N ALA A 65 -15.59 -9.93 11.89
CA ALA A 65 -16.66 -9.24 12.59
C ALA A 65 -17.83 -8.97 11.64
N LYS A 66 -19.06 -9.31 12.04
CA LYS A 66 -20.28 -8.99 11.29
C LYS A 66 -20.71 -7.52 11.51
N SER A 67 -20.33 -6.93 12.64
CA SER A 67 -20.59 -5.53 13.01
C SER A 67 -19.70 -5.12 14.19
N TRP A 68 -19.67 -3.84 14.48
CA TRP A 68 -19.01 -3.29 15.65
C TRP A 68 -19.78 -2.09 16.20
N SER A 69 -19.50 -1.74 17.47
CA SER A 69 -19.97 -0.51 18.12
C SER A 69 -18.78 0.21 18.75
N ILE A 70 -18.93 1.51 18.93
CA ILE A 70 -17.90 2.39 19.50
C ILE A 70 -18.52 3.06 20.73
N SER A 71 -17.79 3.11 21.86
CA SER A 71 -18.21 3.79 23.08
C SER A 71 -18.33 5.31 22.89
N GLU A 72 -19.08 6.00 23.76
CA GLU A 72 -19.25 7.45 23.68
C GLU A 72 -17.92 8.21 23.78
N ASP A 73 -16.99 7.74 24.62
CA ASP A 73 -15.63 8.28 24.74
C ASP A 73 -14.72 7.92 23.56
N LYS A 74 -15.23 7.14 22.58
CA LYS A 74 -14.55 6.72 21.34
C LYS A 74 -13.25 5.96 21.55
N ARG A 75 -13.08 5.37 22.72
CA ARG A 75 -11.87 4.61 23.08
C ARG A 75 -12.08 3.10 23.07
N THR A 76 -13.32 2.62 23.18
CA THR A 76 -13.61 1.18 23.22
C THR A 76 -14.39 0.77 21.97
N TYR A 77 -13.82 -0.13 21.20
CA TYR A 77 -14.43 -0.75 20.01
C TYR A 77 -14.86 -2.16 20.37
N THR A 78 -16.17 -2.45 20.27
CA THR A 78 -16.73 -3.79 20.53
C THR A 78 -17.13 -4.43 19.24
N PHE A 79 -16.47 -5.55 18.89
CA PHE A 79 -16.69 -6.30 17.64
C PHE A 79 -17.54 -7.53 17.92
N TYR A 80 -18.60 -7.73 17.13
CA TYR A 80 -19.48 -8.89 17.16
C TYR A 80 -19.10 -9.85 16.04
N LEU A 81 -18.57 -11.01 16.41
CA LEU A 81 -17.97 -11.95 15.47
C LEU A 81 -19.02 -12.82 14.79
N ARG A 82 -18.69 -13.29 13.58
CA ARG A 82 -19.42 -14.40 12.95
C ARG A 82 -19.21 -15.68 13.75
N ASN A 83 -20.18 -16.56 13.74
CA ASN A 83 -20.13 -17.80 14.51
C ASN A 83 -19.91 -19.08 13.65
N ASN A 84 -19.67 -18.90 12.36
CA ASN A 84 -19.52 -19.97 11.37
C ASN A 84 -18.13 -19.97 10.71
N ILE A 85 -17.11 -19.43 11.38
CA ILE A 85 -15.75 -19.34 10.86
C ILE A 85 -14.89 -20.44 11.45
N PHE A 86 -14.18 -21.16 10.58
CA PHE A 86 -13.28 -22.26 10.96
C PHE A 86 -11.87 -21.98 10.42
N PHE A 87 -10.85 -22.35 11.18
CA PHE A 87 -9.49 -22.40 10.69
C PHE A 87 -9.32 -23.50 9.64
N HIS A 88 -8.34 -23.37 8.77
CA HIS A 88 -7.94 -24.43 7.86
C HIS A 88 -7.54 -25.70 8.62
N ASP A 89 -7.73 -26.87 8.03
CA ASP A 89 -7.26 -28.13 8.58
C ASP A 89 -5.75 -28.07 8.81
N ASN A 90 -5.29 -28.52 9.98
CA ASN A 90 -3.88 -28.54 10.33
C ASN A 90 -3.61 -29.63 11.38
N GLN A 91 -2.45 -30.29 11.28
CA GLN A 91 -2.02 -31.34 12.21
C GLN A 91 -1.84 -30.90 13.68
N ALA A 92 -1.91 -29.60 13.96
CA ALA A 92 -1.89 -29.06 15.32
C ALA A 92 -3.25 -29.17 16.01
N PHE A 93 -4.32 -29.32 15.26
CA PHE A 93 -5.67 -29.49 15.81
C PHE A 93 -6.00 -30.93 16.11
N LYS A 94 -6.97 -31.15 16.99
CA LYS A 94 -7.51 -32.50 17.26
C LYS A 94 -7.99 -33.15 15.98
N ASN A 95 -7.52 -34.36 15.70
CA ASN A 95 -7.83 -35.11 14.47
C ASN A 95 -7.47 -34.34 13.16
N GLY A 96 -6.57 -33.36 13.22
CA GLY A 96 -6.16 -32.59 12.05
C GLY A 96 -7.22 -31.63 11.49
N LYS A 97 -8.40 -31.53 12.12
CA LYS A 97 -9.52 -30.69 11.64
C LYS A 97 -9.49 -29.30 12.27
N GLY A 98 -9.64 -28.28 11.42
CA GLY A 98 -9.71 -26.90 11.84
C GLY A 98 -10.86 -26.66 12.80
N ARG A 99 -10.58 -26.06 13.95
CA ARG A 99 -11.59 -25.69 14.92
C ARG A 99 -12.25 -24.35 14.59
N LYS A 100 -13.38 -24.10 15.21
CA LYS A 100 -14.06 -22.81 15.16
C LYS A 100 -13.18 -21.71 15.76
N MET A 101 -13.11 -20.56 15.07
CA MET A 101 -12.47 -19.34 15.57
C MET A 101 -13.34 -18.70 16.66
N ASN A 102 -12.71 -18.09 17.66
CA ASN A 102 -13.38 -17.32 18.71
C ASN A 102 -12.60 -16.04 19.09
N ALA A 103 -13.15 -15.24 20.01
CA ALA A 103 -12.57 -13.97 20.39
C ALA A 103 -11.19 -14.08 21.07
N ASN A 104 -10.85 -15.22 21.69
CA ASN A 104 -9.52 -15.43 22.26
C ASN A 104 -8.43 -15.56 21.18
N ASP A 105 -8.79 -16.01 19.97
CA ASP A 105 -7.85 -16.05 18.86
C ASP A 105 -7.45 -14.65 18.41
N ILE A 106 -8.37 -13.69 18.49
CA ILE A 106 -8.10 -12.28 18.20
C ILE A 106 -7.17 -11.70 19.27
N VAL A 107 -7.49 -11.93 20.54
CA VAL A 107 -6.63 -11.50 21.67
C VAL A 107 -5.21 -12.03 21.47
N TYR A 108 -5.07 -13.33 21.20
CA TYR A 108 -3.77 -13.95 20.96
C TYR A 108 -3.03 -13.33 19.76
N SER A 109 -3.72 -13.15 18.63
CA SER A 109 -3.12 -12.61 17.42
C SER A 109 -2.60 -11.19 17.63
N PHE A 110 -3.38 -10.32 18.29
CA PHE A 110 -2.98 -8.93 18.51
C PHE A 110 -1.90 -8.80 19.59
N GLN A 111 -1.98 -9.59 20.68
CA GLN A 111 -0.90 -9.67 21.66
C GLN A 111 0.41 -10.14 21.03
N ARG A 112 0.34 -11.06 20.07
CA ARG A 112 1.50 -11.57 19.36
C ARG A 112 2.22 -10.48 18.55
N ILE A 113 1.47 -9.53 17.96
CA ILE A 113 2.05 -8.41 17.18
C ILE A 113 2.92 -7.52 18.06
N ILE A 114 2.47 -7.20 19.28
CA ILE A 114 3.19 -6.31 20.22
C ILE A 114 4.20 -7.05 21.10
N ASN A 115 4.23 -8.38 21.04
CA ASN A 115 5.13 -9.19 21.85
C ASN A 115 6.58 -9.05 21.39
N LYS A 116 7.47 -8.60 22.27
CA LYS A 116 8.91 -8.41 22.00
C LYS A 116 9.59 -9.71 21.52
N LYS A 117 9.13 -10.88 21.95
CA LYS A 117 9.69 -12.18 21.51
C LYS A 117 9.34 -12.50 20.06
N THR A 118 8.16 -12.08 19.59
CA THR A 118 7.77 -12.19 18.18
C THR A 118 8.59 -11.25 17.31
N ALA A 119 8.97 -10.07 17.83
CA ALA A 119 9.69 -9.04 17.10
C ALA A 119 9.01 -8.68 15.75
N SER A 120 7.67 -8.59 15.77
CA SER A 120 6.87 -8.28 14.60
C SER A 120 7.26 -6.93 13.99
N SER A 121 7.43 -6.90 12.69
CA SER A 121 7.58 -5.64 11.95
C SER A 121 6.31 -4.77 11.97
N GLY A 122 5.18 -5.33 12.38
CA GLY A 122 3.89 -4.64 12.53
C GLY A 122 3.62 -4.06 13.92
N ALA A 123 4.53 -4.18 14.89
CA ALA A 123 4.27 -3.72 16.27
C ALA A 123 3.88 -2.22 16.37
N TRP A 124 4.37 -1.40 15.44
CA TRP A 124 4.08 0.04 15.37
C TRP A 124 2.59 0.37 15.19
N ILE A 125 1.78 -0.56 14.64
CA ILE A 125 0.36 -0.31 14.41
C ILE A 125 -0.43 -0.12 15.71
N PHE A 126 0.02 -0.75 16.80
CA PHE A 126 -0.62 -0.66 18.11
C PHE A 126 0.20 0.14 19.15
N ASN A 127 1.51 0.31 18.92
CA ASN A 127 2.36 1.05 19.86
C ASN A 127 1.84 2.48 20.07
N ASN A 128 1.72 2.88 21.33
CA ASN A 128 1.21 4.19 21.78
C ASN A 128 -0.23 4.51 21.31
N LYS A 129 -1.00 3.52 20.87
CA LYS A 129 -2.39 3.69 20.45
C LYS A 129 -3.38 2.92 21.32
N VAL A 130 -2.98 1.75 21.80
CA VAL A 130 -3.88 0.89 22.61
C VAL A 130 -3.61 1.03 24.11
N ASP A 131 -4.63 0.74 24.90
CA ASP A 131 -4.55 0.75 26.38
C ASP A 131 -3.36 -0.09 26.88
N THR A 132 -2.70 0.36 27.95
CA THR A 132 -1.48 -0.29 28.44
C THR A 132 -1.74 -1.45 29.40
N ILE A 133 -2.95 -1.57 29.93
CA ILE A 133 -3.33 -2.57 30.95
C ILE A 133 -4.10 -3.72 30.29
N GLU A 134 -5.21 -3.42 29.64
CA GLU A 134 -6.09 -4.41 29.00
C GLU A 134 -6.52 -3.94 27.61
N PRO A 135 -5.59 -3.90 26.63
CA PRO A 135 -5.91 -3.42 25.28
C PRO A 135 -6.89 -4.32 24.52
N TYR A 136 -6.84 -5.62 24.79
CA TYR A 136 -7.58 -6.66 24.07
C TYR A 136 -8.32 -7.55 25.04
N LYS A 137 -9.63 -7.70 24.86
CA LYS A 137 -10.48 -8.49 25.75
C LYS A 137 -11.48 -9.35 24.97
N ALA A 138 -11.49 -10.65 25.25
CA ALA A 138 -12.58 -11.53 24.87
C ALA A 138 -13.67 -11.45 25.93
N ILE A 139 -14.83 -10.88 25.61
CA ILE A 139 -15.98 -10.81 26.52
C ILE A 139 -16.66 -12.19 26.59
N ASN A 140 -16.78 -12.83 25.42
CA ASN A 140 -17.23 -14.20 25.24
C ASN A 140 -16.70 -14.71 23.88
N ASP A 141 -17.06 -15.92 23.48
CA ASP A 141 -16.54 -16.53 22.23
C ASP A 141 -16.81 -15.71 20.96
N THR A 142 -17.83 -14.87 20.96
CA THR A 142 -18.26 -14.10 19.78
C THR A 142 -18.21 -12.59 19.97
N THR A 143 -17.63 -12.10 21.07
CA THR A 143 -17.53 -10.66 21.35
C THR A 143 -16.12 -10.30 21.79
N PHE A 144 -15.47 -9.46 21.01
CA PHE A 144 -14.12 -8.95 21.27
C PHE A 144 -14.15 -7.44 21.50
N GLN A 145 -13.34 -6.95 22.43
CA GLN A 145 -13.13 -5.52 22.65
C GLN A 145 -11.67 -5.12 22.44
N LEU A 146 -11.51 -3.99 21.75
CA LEU A 146 -10.25 -3.26 21.63
C LEU A 146 -10.40 -1.94 22.39
N LYS A 147 -9.45 -1.63 23.28
CA LYS A 147 -9.41 -0.37 24.03
C LYS A 147 -8.22 0.46 23.62
N LEU A 148 -8.46 1.72 23.27
CA LEU A 148 -7.47 2.71 22.89
C LEU A 148 -7.05 3.59 24.06
N LEU A 149 -5.83 4.12 24.03
CA LEU A 149 -5.34 5.15 24.97
C LEU A 149 -6.11 6.45 24.83
N GLN A 150 -6.36 6.86 23.58
CA GLN A 150 -7.08 8.07 23.18
C GLN A 150 -7.93 7.77 21.95
N PRO A 151 -8.97 8.55 21.66
CA PRO A 151 -9.70 8.45 20.40
C PRO A 151 -8.72 8.49 19.21
N PHE A 152 -8.84 7.51 18.32
CA PHE A 152 -8.01 7.41 17.12
C PHE A 152 -8.85 6.85 15.99
N HIS A 153 -9.39 7.73 15.17
CA HIS A 153 -10.36 7.39 14.11
C HIS A 153 -9.80 6.35 13.09
N PRO A 154 -8.53 6.40 12.65
CA PRO A 154 -8.00 5.48 11.65
C PRO A 154 -7.85 4.03 12.11
N ILE A 155 -8.20 3.69 13.37
CA ILE A 155 -7.98 2.33 13.93
C ILE A 155 -8.63 1.22 13.08
N LEU A 156 -9.82 1.46 12.50
CA LEU A 156 -10.49 0.47 11.66
C LEU A 156 -9.70 0.18 10.39
N GLY A 157 -9.09 1.20 9.78
CA GLY A 157 -8.17 1.06 8.66
C GLY A 157 -6.94 0.22 9.04
N ILE A 158 -6.37 0.46 10.22
CA ILE A 158 -5.27 -0.36 10.76
C ILE A 158 -5.70 -1.82 10.97
N LEU A 159 -6.91 -2.05 11.50
CA LEU A 159 -7.43 -3.40 11.72
C LEU A 159 -7.71 -4.18 10.44
N SER A 160 -7.77 -3.52 9.28
CA SER A 160 -7.87 -4.16 7.97
C SER A 160 -6.52 -4.58 7.38
N MET A 161 -5.39 -4.11 7.96
CA MET A 161 -4.06 -4.47 7.48
C MET A 161 -3.75 -5.96 7.73
N GLN A 162 -2.98 -6.58 6.84
CA GLN A 162 -2.62 -8.00 6.92
C GLN A 162 -1.88 -8.37 8.19
N TYR A 163 -1.23 -7.45 8.87
CA TYR A 163 -0.67 -7.65 10.21
C TYR A 163 -1.74 -8.12 11.22
N CYS A 164 -2.97 -7.63 11.08
CA CYS A 164 -4.11 -7.93 11.94
C CYS A 164 -4.84 -9.22 11.58
N SER A 165 -4.25 -10.07 10.73
CA SER A 165 -4.79 -11.39 10.40
C SER A 165 -4.86 -12.30 11.63
N ILE A 166 -5.96 -13.07 11.74
CA ILE A 166 -6.19 -13.94 12.90
C ILE A 166 -5.53 -15.30 12.69
N VAL A 167 -4.76 -15.72 13.68
CA VAL A 167 -4.00 -16.98 13.67
C VAL A 167 -4.38 -17.87 14.86
N PRO A 168 -4.41 -19.19 14.72
CA PRO A 168 -4.68 -20.12 15.81
C PRO A 168 -3.41 -20.34 16.66
N LYS A 169 -3.55 -20.17 17.96
CA LYS A 169 -2.45 -20.33 18.93
C LYS A 169 -1.76 -21.68 18.80
N GLU A 170 -2.51 -22.76 18.69
CA GLU A 170 -2.02 -24.14 18.66
C GLU A 170 -1.05 -24.37 17.50
N VAL A 171 -1.33 -23.78 16.34
CA VAL A 171 -0.49 -23.93 15.15
C VAL A 171 0.79 -23.09 15.30
N VAL A 172 0.65 -21.83 15.75
CA VAL A 172 1.80 -20.95 15.98
C VAL A 172 2.76 -21.55 17.02
N GLU A 173 2.24 -22.08 18.12
CA GLU A 173 3.07 -22.67 19.17
C GLU A 173 3.72 -23.99 18.72
N LYS A 174 3.02 -24.81 17.96
CA LYS A 174 3.56 -26.08 17.43
C LYS A 174 4.72 -25.85 16.48
N PHE A 175 4.59 -24.90 15.56
CA PHE A 175 5.62 -24.68 14.54
C PHE A 175 6.66 -23.61 14.93
N GLY A 176 6.37 -22.75 15.90
CA GLY A 176 7.30 -21.71 16.35
C GLY A 176 7.82 -20.86 15.18
N LYS A 177 9.12 -20.85 14.94
CA LYS A 177 9.75 -20.11 13.82
C LYS A 177 9.35 -20.66 12.45
N ASP A 178 9.00 -21.93 12.34
CA ASP A 178 8.58 -22.56 11.09
C ASP A 178 7.11 -22.28 10.74
N PHE A 179 6.38 -21.53 11.57
CA PHE A 179 5.05 -21.03 11.22
C PHE A 179 5.08 -20.19 9.93
N ARG A 180 6.22 -19.56 9.60
CA ARG A 180 6.42 -18.80 8.37
C ARG A 180 6.14 -19.60 7.09
N ASN A 181 6.30 -20.94 7.11
CA ASN A 181 6.05 -21.85 5.98
C ASN A 181 5.02 -22.94 6.29
N ASN A 182 4.37 -22.86 7.46
CA ASN A 182 3.25 -23.70 7.87
C ASN A 182 2.02 -22.84 8.23
N PRO A 183 1.54 -21.99 7.31
CA PRO A 183 0.47 -21.05 7.60
C PRO A 183 -0.85 -21.79 7.84
N CYS A 184 -1.65 -21.24 8.76
CA CYS A 184 -3.00 -21.72 9.01
C CYS A 184 -3.87 -20.51 9.37
N GLY A 185 -4.84 -20.20 8.52
CA GLY A 185 -5.77 -19.09 8.68
C GLY A 185 -7.22 -19.51 8.50
N THR A 186 -8.07 -18.53 8.24
CA THR A 186 -9.50 -18.67 7.97
C THR A 186 -9.86 -18.26 6.54
N GLY A 187 -8.87 -17.96 5.71
CA GLY A 187 -8.99 -17.33 4.40
C GLY A 187 -9.61 -18.21 3.32
N PRO A 188 -9.87 -17.60 2.14
CA PRO A 188 -10.51 -18.28 1.01
C PRO A 188 -9.65 -19.38 0.38
N PHE A 189 -8.35 -19.36 0.59
CA PHE A 189 -7.45 -20.40 0.10
C PHE A 189 -6.63 -21.00 1.23
N LYS A 190 -6.28 -22.28 1.08
CA LYS A 190 -5.47 -23.08 2.02
C LYS A 190 -4.08 -23.31 1.46
N PHE A 191 -3.09 -23.31 2.32
CA PHE A 191 -1.73 -23.68 1.97
C PHE A 191 -1.68 -25.11 1.44
N PHE A 192 -1.03 -25.31 0.30
CA PHE A 192 -0.75 -26.63 -0.25
C PHE A 192 0.74 -26.93 -0.26
N MET A 193 1.55 -26.08 -0.89
CA MET A 193 3.00 -26.23 -0.92
C MET A 193 3.70 -24.89 -1.15
N TRP A 194 4.90 -24.77 -0.62
CA TRP A 194 5.81 -23.69 -0.92
C TRP A 194 7.24 -24.21 -1.07
N GLN A 195 7.77 -24.10 -2.26
CA GLN A 195 9.16 -24.35 -2.58
C GLN A 195 9.82 -22.99 -2.84
N GLU A 196 10.62 -22.53 -1.88
CA GLU A 196 11.22 -21.19 -1.91
C GLU A 196 11.98 -20.94 -3.22
N GLY A 197 11.77 -19.78 -3.84
CA GLY A 197 12.35 -19.41 -5.12
C GLY A 197 11.80 -20.15 -6.36
N GLN A 198 10.88 -21.10 -6.19
CA GLN A 198 10.31 -21.86 -7.30
C GLN A 198 8.81 -21.68 -7.44
N ALA A 199 8.02 -22.08 -6.43
CA ALA A 199 6.57 -21.97 -6.49
C ALA A 199 5.91 -21.94 -5.10
N LEU A 200 4.85 -21.14 -4.97
CA LEU A 200 3.85 -21.25 -3.91
C LEU A 200 2.52 -21.66 -4.54
N VAL A 201 1.87 -22.68 -3.98
CA VAL A 201 0.57 -23.15 -4.43
C VAL A 201 -0.41 -23.12 -3.26
N LEU A 202 -1.54 -22.49 -3.49
CA LEU A 202 -2.67 -22.42 -2.56
C LEU A 202 -3.89 -23.08 -3.23
N HIS A 203 -4.61 -23.92 -2.49
CA HIS A 203 -5.84 -24.55 -2.95
C HIS A 203 -7.07 -23.85 -2.38
N LYS A 204 -8.17 -23.93 -3.08
CA LYS A 204 -9.48 -23.48 -2.62
C LYS A 204 -9.81 -24.03 -1.23
N ASN A 205 -10.34 -23.17 -0.36
CA ASN A 205 -10.96 -23.58 0.89
C ASN A 205 -12.45 -23.86 0.66
N GLU A 206 -12.81 -25.14 0.50
CA GLU A 206 -14.18 -25.57 0.25
C GLU A 206 -15.15 -25.20 1.39
N SER A 207 -14.63 -24.98 2.60
CA SER A 207 -15.40 -24.61 3.79
C SER A 207 -15.35 -23.12 4.08
N TYR A 208 -14.97 -22.29 3.10
CA TYR A 208 -14.91 -20.84 3.30
C TYR A 208 -16.31 -20.28 3.60
N TRP A 209 -16.38 -19.41 4.59
CA TRP A 209 -17.64 -18.94 5.16
C TRP A 209 -18.42 -17.97 4.26
N GLU A 210 -17.73 -17.26 3.37
CA GLU A 210 -18.32 -16.19 2.56
C GLU A 210 -18.96 -16.74 1.29
N LYS A 211 -20.08 -16.12 0.92
CA LYS A 211 -20.77 -16.35 -0.34
C LYS A 211 -20.82 -15.07 -1.16
N ASP A 212 -20.92 -15.20 -2.46
CA ASP A 212 -21.15 -14.08 -3.36
C ASP A 212 -22.58 -13.55 -3.23
N LEU A 213 -22.90 -12.42 -3.88
CA LEU A 213 -24.22 -11.79 -3.85
C LEU A 213 -25.34 -12.70 -4.36
N ASP A 214 -25.04 -13.61 -5.28
CA ASP A 214 -25.96 -14.62 -5.81
C ASP A 214 -26.08 -15.88 -4.92
N GLY A 215 -25.42 -15.91 -3.77
CA GLY A 215 -25.40 -17.04 -2.84
C GLY A 215 -24.40 -18.14 -3.19
N THR A 216 -23.63 -18.03 -4.28
CA THR A 216 -22.62 -19.03 -4.65
C THR A 216 -21.45 -19.01 -3.67
N PRO A 217 -20.89 -20.19 -3.30
CA PRO A 217 -19.72 -20.26 -2.43
C PRO A 217 -18.49 -19.61 -3.06
N LEU A 218 -17.70 -18.93 -2.24
CA LEU A 218 -16.38 -18.41 -2.59
C LEU A 218 -15.28 -19.33 -2.03
N PRO A 219 -14.06 -19.30 -2.61
CA PRO A 219 -13.65 -18.65 -3.85
C PRO A 219 -14.13 -19.40 -5.11
N LYS A 220 -14.15 -18.71 -6.27
CA LYS A 220 -14.64 -19.26 -7.54
C LYS A 220 -13.57 -20.05 -8.32
N ILE A 221 -12.28 -19.81 -8.08
CA ILE A 221 -11.15 -20.53 -8.68
C ILE A 221 -10.67 -21.66 -7.77
N ASP A 222 -10.04 -22.67 -8.36
CA ASP A 222 -9.63 -23.90 -7.64
C ASP A 222 -8.29 -23.76 -6.94
N ALA A 223 -7.37 -22.94 -7.49
CA ALA A 223 -6.03 -22.76 -6.95
C ALA A 223 -5.40 -21.44 -7.38
N ILE A 224 -4.41 -21.03 -6.62
CA ILE A 224 -3.48 -19.95 -6.94
C ILE A 224 -2.09 -20.57 -7.07
N LYS A 225 -1.37 -20.20 -8.13
CA LYS A 225 0.04 -20.55 -8.35
C LYS A 225 0.89 -19.28 -8.45
N VAL A 226 1.85 -19.13 -7.56
CA VAL A 226 2.83 -18.04 -7.60
C VAL A 226 4.16 -18.58 -8.09
N SER A 227 4.73 -17.95 -9.10
CA SER A 227 6.08 -18.22 -9.60
C SER A 227 7.04 -17.13 -9.11
N PHE A 228 8.35 -17.37 -9.19
CA PHE A 228 9.37 -16.46 -8.66
C PHE A 228 10.46 -16.19 -9.70
N PHE A 229 10.06 -15.66 -10.88
CA PHE A 229 11.03 -15.17 -11.86
C PHE A 229 11.47 -13.77 -11.45
N ASP A 230 12.77 -13.56 -11.27
CA ASP A 230 13.36 -12.28 -10.88
C ASP A 230 13.47 -11.28 -12.05
N ASN A 231 13.39 -11.78 -13.29
CA ASN A 231 13.50 -10.97 -14.51
C ASN A 231 12.12 -10.58 -15.04
N LYS A 232 11.83 -9.29 -15.08
CA LYS A 232 10.57 -8.72 -15.60
C LYS A 232 10.32 -9.00 -17.07
N ALA A 233 11.36 -9.13 -17.89
CA ALA A 233 11.21 -9.51 -19.30
C ALA A 233 10.73 -10.96 -19.42
N THR A 234 11.27 -11.88 -18.61
CA THR A 234 10.81 -13.26 -18.53
C THR A 234 9.35 -13.32 -18.08
N GLU A 235 8.97 -12.56 -17.06
CA GLU A 235 7.59 -12.45 -16.58
C GLU A 235 6.64 -12.03 -17.72
N PHE A 236 6.99 -10.98 -18.46
CA PHE A 236 6.19 -10.51 -19.61
C PHE A 236 6.05 -11.58 -20.70
N LEU A 237 7.13 -12.30 -21.03
CA LEU A 237 7.09 -13.38 -22.02
C LEU A 237 6.20 -14.55 -21.58
N GLN A 238 6.23 -14.94 -20.29
CA GLN A 238 5.35 -15.97 -19.73
C GLN A 238 3.88 -15.53 -19.75
N PHE A 239 3.61 -14.26 -19.44
CA PHE A 239 2.27 -13.67 -19.55
C PHE A 239 1.77 -13.70 -21.01
N ARG A 240 2.59 -13.30 -21.96
CA ARG A 240 2.29 -13.31 -23.40
C ARG A 240 1.98 -14.71 -23.94
N GLN A 241 2.56 -15.76 -23.34
CA GLN A 241 2.29 -17.17 -23.63
C GLN A 241 1.04 -17.72 -22.92
N GLY A 242 0.30 -16.89 -22.16
CA GLY A 242 -0.87 -17.31 -21.41
C GLY A 242 -0.57 -18.16 -20.16
N LYS A 243 0.70 -18.24 -19.71
CA LYS A 243 1.11 -19.00 -18.54
C LYS A 243 0.87 -18.26 -17.22
N LEU A 244 0.73 -16.94 -17.27
CA LEU A 244 0.36 -16.09 -16.15
C LEU A 244 -1.00 -15.45 -16.43
N SER A 245 -1.86 -15.39 -15.43
CA SER A 245 -3.20 -14.79 -15.50
C SER A 245 -3.14 -13.26 -15.55
N PHE A 246 -2.17 -12.67 -14.85
CA PHE A 246 -1.90 -11.24 -14.86
C PHE A 246 -0.43 -10.93 -14.56
N ILE A 247 -0.05 -9.68 -14.81
CA ILE A 247 1.19 -9.08 -14.33
C ILE A 247 0.93 -7.72 -13.69
N ASN A 248 1.68 -7.44 -12.63
CA ASN A 248 1.66 -6.18 -11.92
C ASN A 248 2.76 -5.28 -12.47
N ASP A 249 2.36 -4.18 -13.13
CA ASP A 249 3.21 -3.26 -13.86
C ASP A 249 3.85 -3.86 -15.14
N ILE A 250 4.40 -3.02 -15.99
CA ILE A 250 5.04 -3.38 -17.25
C ILE A 250 6.49 -2.92 -17.17
N ASP A 251 7.41 -3.82 -17.48
CA ASP A 251 8.82 -3.47 -17.63
C ASP A 251 9.01 -2.34 -18.65
N ALA A 252 9.91 -1.42 -18.35
CA ALA A 252 10.16 -0.24 -19.18
C ALA A 252 10.51 -0.60 -20.63
N SER A 253 11.21 -1.73 -20.85
CA SER A 253 11.60 -2.20 -22.19
C SER A 253 10.43 -2.63 -23.07
N PHE A 254 9.30 -3.07 -22.48
CA PHE A 254 8.09 -3.48 -23.22
C PHE A 254 6.96 -2.45 -23.18
N LYS A 255 7.12 -1.37 -22.43
CA LYS A 255 6.08 -0.38 -22.21
C LYS A 255 5.59 0.23 -23.52
N ASP A 256 6.50 0.63 -24.39
CA ASP A 256 6.16 1.22 -25.71
C ASP A 256 5.64 0.18 -26.72
N GLU A 257 5.89 -1.13 -26.51
CA GLU A 257 5.29 -2.20 -27.30
C GLU A 257 3.80 -2.38 -26.97
N VAL A 258 3.44 -2.24 -25.69
CA VAL A 258 2.09 -2.53 -25.19
C VAL A 258 1.21 -1.28 -25.14
N LEU A 259 1.78 -0.15 -24.74
CA LEU A 259 1.06 1.10 -24.48
C LEU A 259 1.44 2.20 -25.47
N THR A 260 0.46 3.07 -25.71
CA THR A 260 0.69 4.37 -26.38
C THR A 260 1.28 5.37 -25.37
N LYS A 261 1.75 6.54 -25.85
CA LYS A 261 2.19 7.64 -24.96
C LYS A 261 1.09 8.20 -24.04
N ASN A 262 -0.17 7.95 -24.41
CA ASN A 262 -1.34 8.33 -23.58
C ASN A 262 -1.78 7.19 -22.64
N GLY A 263 -0.95 6.16 -22.44
CA GLY A 263 -1.24 5.06 -21.52
C GLY A 263 -2.41 4.17 -21.92
N LEU A 264 -2.74 4.08 -23.23
CA LEU A 264 -3.78 3.19 -23.76
C LEU A 264 -3.14 1.97 -24.41
N LEU A 265 -3.85 0.83 -24.41
CA LEU A 265 -3.39 -0.36 -25.15
C LEU A 265 -3.26 -0.07 -26.64
N ARG A 266 -2.17 -0.51 -27.23
CA ARG A 266 -2.02 -0.54 -28.68
C ARG A 266 -2.98 -1.55 -29.32
N LYS A 267 -3.39 -1.29 -30.58
CA LYS A 267 -4.40 -2.08 -31.30
C LYS A 267 -4.13 -3.58 -31.32
N ASN A 268 -2.87 -4.00 -31.46
CA ASN A 268 -2.47 -5.41 -31.48
C ASN A 268 -2.64 -6.16 -30.13
N TRP A 269 -2.91 -5.43 -29.05
CA TRP A 269 -3.13 -5.98 -27.71
C TRP A 269 -4.59 -5.93 -27.25
N GLN A 270 -5.44 -5.07 -27.82
CA GLN A 270 -6.81 -4.79 -27.35
C GLN A 270 -7.71 -6.02 -27.27
N ASN A 271 -7.50 -7.03 -28.12
CA ASN A 271 -8.30 -8.27 -28.12
C ASN A 271 -7.62 -9.44 -27.40
N LYS A 272 -6.45 -9.24 -26.80
CA LYS A 272 -5.68 -10.29 -26.13
C LYS A 272 -5.66 -10.14 -24.61
N ILE A 273 -5.65 -8.90 -24.14
CA ILE A 273 -5.51 -8.57 -22.73
C ILE A 273 -6.41 -7.40 -22.36
N LYS A 274 -6.69 -7.30 -21.06
CA LYS A 274 -7.33 -6.13 -20.41
C LYS A 274 -6.26 -5.30 -19.75
N LEU A 275 -6.41 -3.97 -19.81
CA LEU A 275 -5.60 -3.02 -19.08
C LEU A 275 -6.43 -2.45 -17.94
N ASN A 276 -6.14 -2.84 -16.70
CA ASN A 276 -6.74 -2.25 -15.52
C ASN A 276 -5.82 -1.14 -15.00
N LYS A 277 -6.40 0.04 -14.78
CA LYS A 277 -5.72 1.23 -14.24
C LYS A 277 -6.50 1.75 -13.04
N HIS A 278 -5.80 1.92 -11.92
CA HIS A 278 -6.38 2.45 -10.68
C HIS A 278 -5.47 3.50 -10.09
N ALA A 279 -6.05 4.50 -9.42
CA ALA A 279 -5.26 5.36 -8.56
C ALA A 279 -4.53 4.51 -7.54
N TYR A 280 -3.25 4.81 -7.29
CA TYR A 280 -2.48 4.19 -6.23
C TYR A 280 -2.28 5.20 -5.10
N LEU A 281 -2.47 4.76 -3.87
CA LEU A 281 -2.26 5.63 -2.72
C LEU A 281 -0.77 5.87 -2.48
N ASN A 282 -0.11 6.41 -3.51
CA ASN A 282 1.29 6.81 -3.49
C ASN A 282 1.45 8.22 -4.07
N THR A 283 2.17 9.08 -3.35
CA THR A 283 2.60 10.40 -3.81
C THR A 283 4.11 10.44 -3.93
N GLU A 284 4.61 10.70 -5.13
CA GLU A 284 6.01 11.00 -5.38
C GLU A 284 6.27 12.49 -5.16
N TYR A 285 7.33 12.81 -4.43
CA TYR A 285 7.64 14.18 -4.05
C TYR A 285 9.15 14.44 -3.97
N LEU A 286 9.51 15.71 -3.96
CA LEU A 286 10.83 16.16 -3.55
C LEU A 286 10.74 16.66 -2.11
N GLY A 287 11.50 16.04 -1.20
CA GLY A 287 11.55 16.39 0.21
C GLY A 287 12.67 17.39 0.51
N ILE A 288 12.41 18.31 1.42
CA ILE A 288 13.34 19.37 1.83
C ILE A 288 13.53 19.26 3.33
N LEU A 289 14.79 19.21 3.78
CA LEU A 289 15.09 19.21 5.21
C LEU A 289 14.79 20.60 5.79
N MET A 290 13.96 20.66 6.85
CA MET A 290 13.43 21.88 7.44
C MET A 290 14.00 22.21 8.83
N ASP A 291 14.91 21.39 9.36
CA ASP A 291 15.53 21.61 10.67
C ASP A 291 16.50 22.80 10.63
N GLU A 292 16.05 23.95 11.10
CA GLU A 292 16.81 25.21 11.08
C GLU A 292 18.14 25.14 11.88
N ASN A 293 18.29 24.18 12.79
CA ASN A 293 19.51 23.97 13.55
C ASN A 293 20.57 23.19 12.76
N ASN A 294 20.16 22.50 11.68
CA ASN A 294 21.04 21.69 10.86
C ASN A 294 21.91 22.55 9.92
N GLU A 295 23.20 22.29 9.89
CA GLU A 295 24.17 23.06 9.07
C GLU A 295 23.89 22.98 7.56
N LEU A 296 23.33 21.85 7.08
CA LEU A 296 22.90 21.73 5.69
C LEU A 296 21.79 22.74 5.36
N VAL A 297 20.85 22.96 6.29
CA VAL A 297 19.75 23.92 6.11
C VAL A 297 20.28 25.35 6.18
N LYS A 298 21.15 25.67 7.15
CA LYS A 298 21.74 27.00 7.31
C LYS A 298 22.51 27.45 6.08
N SER A 299 23.23 26.53 5.45
CA SER A 299 24.06 26.81 4.25
C SER A 299 23.28 26.74 2.94
N SER A 300 22.08 26.14 2.93
CA SER A 300 21.29 25.90 1.71
C SER A 300 20.41 27.11 1.34
N PRO A 301 20.30 27.45 0.05
CA PRO A 301 19.30 28.42 -0.41
C PRO A 301 17.87 27.96 -0.17
N LEU A 302 17.61 26.66 -0.02
CA LEU A 302 16.28 26.09 0.21
C LEU A 302 15.67 26.47 1.57
N LYS A 303 16.44 27.03 2.50
CA LYS A 303 15.90 27.67 3.72
C LYS A 303 14.94 28.81 3.39
N ILE A 304 15.10 29.45 2.23
CA ILE A 304 14.27 30.57 1.78
C ILE A 304 13.00 30.02 1.10
N LYS A 305 11.86 30.25 1.71
CA LYS A 305 10.54 29.80 1.21
C LYS A 305 10.29 30.20 -0.25
N ALA A 306 10.67 31.42 -0.63
CA ALA A 306 10.52 31.92 -1.99
C ALA A 306 11.23 31.05 -3.04
N ILE A 307 12.42 30.50 -2.72
CA ILE A 307 13.14 29.59 -3.61
C ILE A 307 12.40 28.28 -3.75
N ARG A 308 11.85 27.70 -2.66
CA ARG A 308 11.02 26.48 -2.71
C ARG A 308 9.77 26.70 -3.57
N LYS A 309 9.12 27.88 -3.44
CA LYS A 309 7.99 28.29 -4.31
C LYS A 309 8.42 28.42 -5.78
N ALA A 310 9.57 29.02 -6.06
CA ALA A 310 10.07 29.16 -7.43
C ALA A 310 10.35 27.81 -8.08
N ILE A 311 10.98 26.87 -7.37
CA ILE A 311 11.20 25.49 -7.84
C ILE A 311 9.86 24.82 -8.19
N ASN A 312 8.87 24.94 -7.31
CA ASN A 312 7.56 24.35 -7.59
C ASN A 312 6.91 24.90 -8.86
N TYR A 313 6.94 26.23 -9.10
CA TYR A 313 6.40 26.85 -10.32
C TYR A 313 7.23 26.54 -11.58
N ALA A 314 8.52 26.18 -11.42
CA ALA A 314 9.39 25.86 -12.55
C ALA A 314 9.12 24.47 -13.16
N ILE A 315 8.54 23.52 -12.42
CA ILE A 315 8.40 22.13 -12.84
C ILE A 315 7.09 21.92 -13.60
N ASN A 316 7.19 21.58 -14.89
CA ASN A 316 6.05 21.15 -15.71
C ASN A 316 5.75 19.67 -15.47
N LYS A 317 4.89 19.41 -14.49
CA LYS A 317 4.54 18.04 -14.05
C LYS A 317 3.75 17.27 -15.12
N GLU A 318 2.91 17.95 -15.92
CA GLU A 318 2.18 17.34 -17.03
C GLU A 318 3.13 16.84 -18.12
N GLN A 319 4.12 17.64 -18.52
CA GLN A 319 5.14 17.20 -19.47
C GLN A 319 5.98 16.05 -18.91
N LEU A 320 6.33 16.10 -17.62
CA LEU A 320 7.03 15.01 -16.96
C LEU A 320 6.22 13.72 -17.05
N MET A 321 4.92 13.77 -16.75
CA MET A 321 4.04 12.59 -16.86
C MET A 321 3.96 12.07 -18.29
N LEU A 322 3.83 12.94 -19.27
CA LEU A 322 3.74 12.55 -20.68
C LEU A 322 5.02 11.85 -21.17
N TYR A 323 6.17 12.47 -20.93
CA TYR A 323 7.44 11.99 -21.51
C TYR A 323 8.11 10.89 -20.69
N MET A 324 8.04 10.93 -19.36
CA MET A 324 8.73 9.99 -18.49
C MET A 324 7.84 8.82 -18.03
N ARG A 325 6.51 9.00 -18.03
CA ARG A 325 5.56 8.04 -17.45
C ARG A 325 4.51 7.52 -18.44
N ASN A 326 4.56 7.89 -19.74
CA ASN A 326 3.52 7.57 -20.72
C ASN A 326 2.11 7.92 -20.21
N SER A 327 1.96 9.03 -19.52
CA SER A 327 0.72 9.48 -18.87
C SER A 327 0.12 8.47 -17.88
N ILE A 328 0.98 7.63 -17.25
CA ILE A 328 0.56 6.70 -16.19
C ILE A 328 0.77 7.38 -14.85
N GLY A 329 -0.34 7.73 -14.21
CA GLY A 329 -0.39 8.57 -13.03
C GLY A 329 -0.97 9.95 -13.33
N PHE A 330 -0.95 10.81 -12.33
CA PHE A 330 -1.53 12.15 -12.39
C PHE A 330 -0.52 13.17 -11.88
N ALA A 331 -0.36 14.29 -12.59
CA ALA A 331 0.45 15.40 -12.11
C ALA A 331 -0.07 15.88 -10.74
N ALA A 332 0.81 15.99 -9.73
CA ALA A 332 0.39 16.38 -8.39
C ALA A 332 0.29 17.90 -8.26
N ASN A 333 -0.81 18.46 -8.76
CA ASN A 333 -1.08 19.90 -8.75
C ASN A 333 -1.94 20.34 -7.55
N ASN A 334 -2.53 19.41 -6.81
CA ASN A 334 -3.51 19.73 -5.77
C ASN A 334 -2.89 19.82 -4.36
N GLY A 335 -2.04 18.89 -3.98
CA GLY A 335 -1.45 18.81 -2.63
C GLY A 335 -0.70 17.51 -2.40
N PHE A 336 -0.60 17.08 -1.13
CA PHE A 336 0.12 15.83 -0.81
C PHE A 336 -0.76 14.58 -0.87
N ILE A 337 -2.07 14.72 -0.69
CA ILE A 337 -3.02 13.59 -0.71
C ILE A 337 -3.28 13.12 -2.14
N PRO A 338 -3.05 11.83 -2.49
CA PRO A 338 -3.25 11.31 -3.84
C PRO A 338 -4.72 11.11 -4.17
N TYR A 339 -5.00 10.90 -5.46
CA TYR A 339 -6.31 10.41 -5.90
C TYR A 339 -6.64 9.08 -5.23
N GLY A 340 -7.94 8.88 -4.95
CA GLY A 340 -8.47 7.70 -4.24
C GLY A 340 -8.94 8.03 -2.82
N LEU A 341 -8.35 9.01 -2.17
CA LEU A 341 -8.80 9.49 -0.85
C LEU A 341 -9.74 10.71 -0.98
N PRO A 342 -10.77 10.83 -0.10
CA PRO A 342 -11.77 11.90 -0.14
C PRO A 342 -11.19 13.31 -0.11
N ALA A 343 -10.17 13.56 0.72
CA ALA A 343 -9.58 14.89 0.86
C ALA A 343 -8.92 15.42 -0.43
N ASN A 344 -8.49 14.54 -1.34
CA ASN A 344 -7.95 15.00 -2.62
C ASN A 344 -8.95 15.84 -3.42
N LYS A 345 -10.24 15.48 -3.37
CA LYS A 345 -11.32 16.20 -4.07
C LYS A 345 -11.57 17.61 -3.52
N LEU A 346 -11.16 17.87 -2.27
CA LEU A 346 -11.33 19.17 -1.61
C LEU A 346 -10.12 20.09 -1.80
N GLN A 347 -9.05 19.58 -2.41
CA GLN A 347 -7.83 20.34 -2.64
C GLN A 347 -7.96 21.23 -3.87
N ASP A 348 -7.70 22.51 -3.70
CA ASP A 348 -7.60 23.45 -4.82
C ASP A 348 -6.26 23.23 -5.54
N LYS A 349 -6.24 23.46 -6.86
CA LYS A 349 -5.00 23.50 -7.63
C LYS A 349 -4.10 24.59 -7.06
N PHE A 350 -2.93 24.21 -6.61
CA PHE A 350 -1.95 25.13 -6.00
C PHE A 350 -0.60 25.10 -6.74
N PHE A 351 -0.24 23.96 -7.30
CA PHE A 351 1.09 23.68 -7.82
C PHE A 351 1.10 23.76 -9.36
N GLU A 352 0.62 24.85 -9.94
CA GLU A 352 0.59 25.03 -11.41
C GLU A 352 1.98 25.40 -11.95
N TYR A 353 2.31 24.86 -13.13
CA TYR A 353 3.50 25.27 -13.87
C TYR A 353 3.39 26.73 -14.32
N ASN A 354 4.31 27.58 -13.87
CA ASN A 354 4.37 28.99 -14.23
C ASN A 354 5.81 29.53 -14.11
N PRO A 355 6.67 29.30 -15.14
CA PRO A 355 8.06 29.72 -15.09
C PRO A 355 8.24 31.23 -15.01
N GLN A 356 7.30 32.03 -15.53
CA GLN A 356 7.32 33.50 -15.42
C GLN A 356 7.12 33.93 -13.97
N LYS A 357 6.20 33.28 -13.25
CA LYS A 357 5.98 33.51 -11.82
C LYS A 357 7.19 33.09 -11.01
N ALA A 358 7.84 31.95 -11.36
CA ALA A 358 9.08 31.51 -10.74
C ALA A 358 10.17 32.58 -10.86
N LYS A 359 10.41 33.12 -12.06
CA LYS A 359 11.38 34.20 -12.29
C LYS A 359 11.06 35.46 -11.47
N LYS A 360 9.80 35.95 -11.51
CA LYS A 360 9.38 37.10 -10.70
C LYS A 360 9.66 36.92 -9.20
N ILE A 361 9.44 35.71 -8.66
CA ILE A 361 9.74 35.41 -7.26
C ILE A 361 11.25 35.50 -7.00
N LEU A 362 12.09 34.94 -7.87
CA LEU A 362 13.54 34.98 -7.74
C LEU A 362 14.08 36.41 -7.83
N ASP A 363 13.55 37.21 -8.77
CA ASP A 363 13.91 38.64 -8.93
C ASP A 363 13.53 39.44 -7.68
N SER A 364 12.37 39.17 -7.06
CA SER A 364 11.89 39.89 -5.87
C SER A 364 12.80 39.71 -4.64
N ILE A 365 13.51 38.60 -4.57
CA ILE A 365 14.45 38.28 -3.48
C ILE A 365 15.90 38.56 -3.89
N GLN A 366 16.14 39.13 -5.06
CA GLN A 366 17.46 39.39 -5.63
C GLN A 366 18.36 38.14 -5.60
N TYR A 367 17.79 36.98 -6.01
CA TYR A 367 18.47 35.69 -5.98
C TYR A 367 19.75 35.74 -6.84
N ASN A 368 20.87 35.46 -6.21
CA ASN A 368 22.16 35.47 -6.91
C ASN A 368 22.41 34.08 -7.53
N TYR A 369 22.42 34.00 -8.86
CA TYR A 369 22.64 32.77 -9.64
C TYR A 369 24.05 32.18 -9.51
N THR A 370 24.99 32.88 -8.89
CA THR A 370 26.37 32.41 -8.64
C THR A 370 26.51 31.58 -7.38
N THR A 371 25.43 31.40 -6.62
CA THR A 371 25.42 30.60 -5.39
C THR A 371 25.67 29.11 -5.62
N ILE A 372 26.03 28.42 -4.54
CA ILE A 372 26.23 26.95 -4.51
C ILE A 372 25.03 26.24 -5.14
N PRO A 373 25.26 25.29 -6.07
CA PRO A 373 24.17 24.58 -6.71
C PRO A 373 23.37 23.78 -5.69
N ILE A 374 22.05 23.73 -5.88
CA ILE A 374 21.15 22.87 -5.11
C ILE A 374 21.34 21.43 -5.59
N THR A 375 21.73 20.52 -4.69
CA THR A 375 21.91 19.11 -5.03
C THR A 375 20.63 18.33 -4.74
N LEU A 376 20.05 17.72 -5.78
CA LEU A 376 18.92 16.79 -5.67
C LEU A 376 19.45 15.37 -5.58
N LEU A 377 19.26 14.73 -4.43
CA LEU A 377 19.59 13.32 -4.23
C LEU A 377 18.47 12.43 -4.79
N THR A 378 18.85 11.44 -5.59
CA THR A 378 17.92 10.49 -6.18
C THR A 378 18.51 9.08 -6.27
N ILE A 379 17.75 8.12 -6.80
CA ILE A 379 18.18 6.74 -7.03
C ILE A 379 18.24 6.43 -8.53
N PRO A 380 18.97 5.40 -8.98
CA PRO A 380 19.21 5.15 -10.40
C PRO A 380 17.96 5.14 -11.28
N VAL A 381 16.88 4.50 -10.82
CA VAL A 381 15.62 4.39 -11.57
C VAL A 381 14.89 5.74 -11.79
N TYR A 382 15.26 6.79 -11.04
CA TYR A 382 14.69 8.14 -11.15
C TYR A 382 15.68 9.19 -11.65
N ALA A 383 16.85 8.78 -12.14
CA ALA A 383 17.90 9.72 -12.60
C ALA A 383 17.41 10.62 -13.74
N ASP A 384 16.68 10.07 -14.71
CA ASP A 384 16.12 10.82 -15.82
C ASP A 384 15.06 11.85 -15.39
N VAL A 385 14.21 11.46 -14.43
CA VAL A 385 13.22 12.35 -13.82
C VAL A 385 13.91 13.52 -13.11
N ALA A 386 14.94 13.23 -12.33
CA ALA A 386 15.73 14.26 -11.63
C ALA A 386 16.41 15.21 -12.62
N SER A 387 16.98 14.67 -13.70
CA SER A 387 17.60 15.45 -14.77
C SER A 387 16.60 16.36 -15.49
N PHE A 388 15.37 15.86 -15.75
CA PHE A 388 14.30 16.67 -16.32
C PHE A 388 13.93 17.85 -15.40
N ILE A 389 13.76 17.59 -14.09
CA ILE A 389 13.44 18.63 -13.09
C ILE A 389 14.55 19.67 -13.02
N THR A 390 15.81 19.22 -12.98
CA THR A 390 16.98 20.11 -12.92
C THR A 390 17.02 21.08 -14.09
N LYS A 391 16.84 20.56 -15.33
CA LYS A 391 16.81 21.39 -16.54
C LYS A 391 15.70 22.45 -16.51
N GLN A 392 14.52 22.10 -16.01
CA GLN A 392 13.42 23.06 -15.88
C GLN A 392 13.70 24.16 -14.85
N CYS A 393 14.35 23.82 -13.75
CA CYS A 393 14.79 24.78 -12.74
C CYS A 393 15.88 25.72 -13.31
N GLU A 394 16.81 25.20 -14.12
CA GLU A 394 17.84 26.01 -14.80
C GLU A 394 17.24 27.04 -15.75
N LEU A 395 16.15 26.73 -16.46
CA LEU A 395 15.45 27.67 -17.36
C LEU A 395 14.90 28.93 -16.65
N VAL A 396 14.67 28.83 -15.35
CA VAL A 396 14.25 29.99 -14.53
C VAL A 396 15.41 30.61 -13.73
N GLY A 397 16.62 30.05 -13.85
CA GLY A 397 17.84 30.58 -13.22
C GLY A 397 18.20 29.91 -11.89
N ILE A 398 17.59 28.79 -11.53
CA ILE A 398 17.98 28.02 -10.34
C ILE A 398 19.04 26.99 -10.72
N LYS A 399 20.28 27.19 -10.30
CA LYS A 399 21.37 26.24 -10.52
C LYS A 399 21.16 24.99 -9.67
N MET A 400 21.03 23.84 -10.34
CA MET A 400 20.76 22.57 -9.67
C MET A 400 21.64 21.47 -10.26
N GLN A 401 22.00 20.47 -9.44
CA GLN A 401 22.71 19.27 -9.86
C GLN A 401 22.04 18.02 -9.29
N VAL A 402 22.26 16.89 -9.94
CA VAL A 402 21.73 15.59 -9.53
C VAL A 402 22.83 14.74 -8.95
N GLU A 403 22.58 14.14 -7.80
CA GLU A 403 23.45 13.12 -7.22
C GLU A 403 22.65 11.82 -7.12
N VAL A 404 23.15 10.76 -7.78
CA VAL A 404 22.52 9.44 -7.84
C VAL A 404 23.19 8.51 -6.85
N ILE A 405 22.44 8.03 -5.85
CA ILE A 405 22.93 7.13 -4.81
C ILE A 405 22.04 5.89 -4.68
N GLN A 406 22.54 4.85 -4.01
CA GLN A 406 21.75 3.64 -3.77
C GLN A 406 20.55 3.94 -2.86
N LYS A 407 19.43 3.24 -3.10
CA LYS A 407 18.18 3.44 -2.35
C LYS A 407 18.37 3.31 -0.83
N SER A 408 19.12 2.32 -0.37
CA SER A 408 19.41 2.13 1.06
C SER A 408 20.16 3.31 1.68
N LEU A 409 21.13 3.87 0.94
CA LEU A 409 21.90 5.04 1.38
C LEU A 409 21.03 6.30 1.42
N LEU A 410 20.15 6.50 0.41
CA LEU A 410 19.20 7.61 0.41
C LEU A 410 18.28 7.56 1.64
N LEU A 411 17.71 6.40 1.94
CA LEU A 411 16.85 6.20 3.11
C LEU A 411 17.60 6.43 4.42
N GLU A 412 18.85 6.01 4.51
CA GLU A 412 19.67 6.25 5.69
C GLU A 412 19.99 7.74 5.85
N GLN A 413 20.40 8.41 4.79
CA GLN A 413 20.74 9.85 4.84
C GLN A 413 19.52 10.70 5.19
N THR A 414 18.36 10.42 4.62
CA THR A 414 17.11 11.13 4.95
C THR A 414 16.69 10.88 6.40
N ALA A 415 16.76 9.65 6.88
CA ALA A 415 16.43 9.30 8.27
C ALA A 415 17.38 9.98 9.29
N LYS A 416 18.64 10.21 8.91
CA LYS A 416 19.67 10.84 9.76
C LYS A 416 19.83 12.35 9.54
N SER A 417 18.91 13.01 8.80
CA SER A 417 18.95 14.45 8.46
C SER A 417 20.25 14.86 7.74
N LYS A 418 20.78 14.00 6.87
CA LYS A 418 21.98 14.21 6.05
C LYS A 418 21.69 14.48 4.57
N ALA A 419 20.41 14.54 4.18
CA ALA A 419 19.94 14.86 2.84
C ALA A 419 19.16 16.17 2.89
N MET A 420 19.67 17.21 2.22
CA MET A 420 19.02 18.53 2.19
C MET A 420 17.81 18.56 1.26
N PHE A 421 17.96 18.00 0.05
CA PHE A 421 16.92 17.95 -0.98
C PHE A 421 16.96 16.59 -1.65
N PHE A 422 15.86 15.88 -1.62
CA PHE A 422 15.84 14.47 -1.98
C PHE A 422 14.53 14.03 -2.63
N ARG A 423 14.61 13.03 -3.50
CA ARG A 423 13.44 12.33 -3.98
C ARG A 423 12.87 11.46 -2.86
N GLY A 424 11.58 11.55 -2.65
CA GLY A 424 10.81 10.72 -1.73
C GLY A 424 9.52 10.20 -2.35
N SER A 425 8.94 9.19 -1.72
CA SER A 425 7.59 8.71 -2.00
C SER A 425 6.92 8.32 -0.70
N TRP A 426 5.60 8.45 -0.65
CA TRP A 426 4.79 7.99 0.46
C TRP A 426 3.63 7.14 -0.04
N ILE A 427 3.63 5.88 0.38
CA ILE A 427 2.57 4.92 0.09
C ILE A 427 1.76 4.76 1.37
N ALA A 428 0.43 4.86 1.26
CA ALA A 428 -0.43 4.66 2.41
C ALA A 428 -0.40 3.21 2.91
N ASP A 429 -0.25 3.05 4.22
CA ASP A 429 -0.35 1.75 4.89
C ASP A 429 -1.81 1.31 5.07
N TYR A 430 -2.73 2.27 5.21
CA TYR A 430 -4.18 2.11 5.35
C TYR A 430 -4.92 3.28 4.71
N PRO A 431 -6.20 3.13 4.33
CA PRO A 431 -6.91 4.11 3.51
C PRO A 431 -7.48 5.27 4.35
N ASP A 432 -6.60 6.05 4.96
CA ASP A 432 -6.95 7.29 5.67
C ASP A 432 -5.93 8.38 5.37
N GLU A 433 -6.40 9.61 5.24
CA GLU A 433 -5.58 10.80 5.00
C GLU A 433 -4.58 11.05 6.14
N GLU A 434 -4.91 10.63 7.35
CA GLU A 434 -4.02 10.73 8.51
C GLU A 434 -2.64 10.14 8.20
N ASN A 435 -2.58 9.04 7.46
CA ASN A 435 -1.33 8.38 7.08
C ASN A 435 -0.38 9.31 6.31
N TYR A 436 -0.90 10.29 5.57
CA TYR A 436 -0.12 11.31 4.86
C TYR A 436 0.25 12.47 5.77
N PHE A 437 -0.63 12.89 6.66
CA PHE A 437 -0.37 14.03 7.54
C PHE A 437 0.57 13.67 8.71
N ALA A 438 0.62 12.41 9.11
CA ALA A 438 1.60 11.89 10.07
C ALA A 438 3.06 12.16 9.65
N VAL A 439 3.32 12.27 8.33
CA VAL A 439 4.66 12.54 7.74
C VAL A 439 5.22 13.91 8.15
N PHE A 440 4.37 14.84 8.55
CA PHE A 440 4.76 16.22 8.91
C PHE A 440 4.55 16.53 10.41
N TYR A 441 4.05 15.60 11.20
CA TYR A 441 3.84 15.80 12.63
C TYR A 441 5.19 15.86 13.35
N SER A 442 5.47 16.97 14.06
CA SER A 442 6.80 17.25 14.61
C SER A 442 7.25 16.25 15.67
N LYS A 443 6.29 15.62 16.39
CA LYS A 443 6.60 14.62 17.42
C LYS A 443 6.93 13.24 16.85
N ASN A 444 6.73 13.03 15.54
CA ASN A 444 7.13 11.80 14.87
C ASN A 444 8.63 11.82 14.52
N PRO A 445 9.34 10.70 14.74
CA PRO A 445 10.72 10.55 14.28
C PRO A 445 10.79 10.45 12.75
N ALA A 446 12.00 10.31 12.19
CA ALA A 446 12.17 9.86 10.82
C ALA A 446 12.62 8.39 10.79
N PRO A 447 11.84 7.48 10.15
CA PRO A 447 10.53 7.71 9.56
C PRO A 447 9.43 8.02 10.60
N PRO A 448 8.30 8.66 10.23
CA PRO A 448 7.93 9.13 8.89
C PRO A 448 8.32 10.58 8.58
N ASN A 449 8.65 11.44 9.56
CA ASN A 449 8.95 12.86 9.35
C ASN A 449 10.37 13.08 8.80
N TYR A 450 10.63 12.66 7.56
CA TYR A 450 11.93 12.79 6.92
C TYR A 450 12.37 14.25 6.70
N THR A 451 11.41 15.16 6.52
CA THR A 451 11.68 16.59 6.34
C THR A 451 12.03 17.31 7.64
N ARG A 452 11.81 16.70 8.81
CA ARG A 452 11.90 17.37 10.12
C ARG A 452 11.03 18.63 10.19
N PHE A 453 9.92 18.62 9.45
CA PHE A 453 8.95 19.71 9.53
C PHE A 453 8.47 19.89 10.96
N ASN A 454 8.42 21.14 11.42
CA ASN A 454 8.01 21.50 12.77
C ASN A 454 7.18 22.79 12.71
N ASN A 455 5.88 22.65 12.98
CA ASN A 455 4.97 23.79 13.00
C ASN A 455 3.89 23.55 14.08
N LYS A 456 3.87 24.39 15.09
CA LYS A 456 2.96 24.24 16.25
C LYS A 456 1.48 24.30 15.88
N THR A 457 1.11 25.09 14.87
CA THR A 457 -0.27 25.18 14.38
C THR A 457 -0.66 23.89 13.67
N TYR A 458 0.24 23.35 12.86
CA TYR A 458 0.08 22.05 12.20
C TYR A 458 -0.14 20.94 13.22
N ASP A 459 0.74 20.86 14.23
CA ASP A 459 0.66 19.82 15.26
C ASP A 459 -0.67 19.85 16.00
N LYS A 460 -1.14 21.04 16.38
CA LYS A 460 -2.43 21.21 17.04
C LYS A 460 -3.61 20.74 16.18
N LEU A 461 -3.62 21.12 14.89
CA LEU A 461 -4.67 20.70 13.96
C LEU A 461 -4.63 19.18 13.70
N TYR A 462 -3.43 18.60 13.62
CA TYR A 462 -3.26 17.17 13.45
C TYR A 462 -3.78 16.39 14.66
N GLU A 463 -3.45 16.82 15.87
CA GLU A 463 -3.96 16.21 17.12
C GLU A 463 -5.49 16.33 17.24
N GLN A 464 -6.07 17.44 16.77
CA GLN A 464 -7.53 17.58 16.68
C GLN A 464 -8.14 16.60 15.66
N ALA A 465 -7.52 16.45 14.49
CA ALA A 465 -7.99 15.54 13.47
C ALA A 465 -7.97 14.06 13.90
N LEU A 466 -6.99 13.66 14.72
CA LEU A 466 -6.93 12.30 15.28
C LEU A 466 -8.15 11.95 16.16
N GLN A 467 -8.70 12.95 16.84
CA GLN A 467 -9.79 12.79 17.81
C GLN A 467 -11.17 13.08 17.21
N GLU A 468 -11.20 13.75 16.03
CA GLU A 468 -12.44 14.12 15.36
C GLU A 468 -13.08 12.89 14.71
N THR A 469 -14.36 12.70 14.96
CA THR A 469 -15.14 11.55 14.50
C THR A 469 -16.23 11.91 13.50
N ASN A 470 -16.54 13.20 13.38
CA ASN A 470 -17.37 13.68 12.30
C ASN A 470 -16.50 13.77 11.05
N ASP A 471 -16.80 12.98 10.04
CA ASP A 471 -15.99 12.89 8.81
C ASP A 471 -15.86 14.24 8.09
N SER A 472 -16.93 15.03 8.02
CA SER A 472 -16.89 16.36 7.39
C SER A 472 -16.01 17.34 8.15
N ALA A 473 -16.08 17.35 9.47
CA ALA A 473 -15.23 18.19 10.31
C ALA A 473 -13.76 17.76 10.20
N ARG A 474 -13.50 16.46 10.19
CA ARG A 474 -12.15 15.87 10.03
C ARG A 474 -11.56 16.22 8.66
N LEU A 475 -12.33 16.12 7.59
CA LEU A 475 -11.88 16.53 6.25
C LEU A 475 -11.53 18.02 6.17
N ASN A 476 -12.26 18.91 6.90
CA ASN A 476 -11.91 20.33 6.98
C ASN A 476 -10.58 20.55 7.73
N LEU A 477 -10.31 19.78 8.79
CA LEU A 477 -9.01 19.79 9.47
C LEU A 477 -7.88 19.33 8.54
N TYR A 478 -8.10 18.28 7.77
CA TYR A 478 -7.15 17.81 6.76
C TYR A 478 -6.89 18.84 5.66
N LYS A 479 -7.92 19.55 5.20
CA LYS A 479 -7.75 20.68 4.27
C LYS A 479 -6.88 21.80 4.87
N ALA A 480 -7.08 22.12 6.15
CA ALA A 480 -6.27 23.12 6.85
C ALA A 480 -4.80 22.67 6.99
N LEU A 481 -4.55 21.41 7.32
CA LEU A 481 -3.20 20.83 7.35
C LEU A 481 -2.52 20.90 5.99
N ASP A 482 -3.19 20.51 4.92
CA ASP A 482 -2.67 20.56 3.55
C ASP A 482 -2.32 21.99 3.11
N ASN A 483 -3.11 22.97 3.52
CA ASN A 483 -2.82 24.38 3.23
C ASN A 483 -1.54 24.87 3.92
N ILE A 484 -1.26 24.41 5.14
CA ILE A 484 0.02 24.72 5.81
C ILE A 484 1.19 24.10 5.04
N ILE A 485 1.07 22.85 4.59
CA ILE A 485 2.10 22.17 3.79
C ILE A 485 2.33 22.89 2.46
N LYS A 486 1.27 23.33 1.78
CA LYS A 486 1.34 24.14 0.55
C LYS A 486 2.05 25.47 0.77
N GLU A 487 1.76 26.13 1.87
CA GLU A 487 2.39 27.43 2.16
C GLU A 487 3.84 27.29 2.56
N GLU A 488 4.19 26.31 3.41
CA GLU A 488 5.55 26.13 3.94
C GLU A 488 6.47 25.36 2.99
N LEU A 489 5.91 24.51 2.13
CA LEU A 489 6.63 23.69 1.16
C LEU A 489 7.80 22.85 1.77
N PRO A 490 7.56 22.03 2.78
CA PRO A 490 8.55 21.05 3.21
C PRO A 490 8.75 19.96 2.15
N ILE A 491 7.78 19.84 1.23
CA ILE A 491 7.82 18.97 0.06
C ILE A 491 7.32 19.69 -1.19
N ILE A 492 7.70 19.19 -2.36
CA ILE A 492 7.11 19.54 -3.66
C ILE A 492 6.54 18.24 -4.25
N PRO A 493 5.22 18.02 -4.22
CA PRO A 493 4.60 16.87 -4.85
C PRO A 493 4.83 16.89 -6.37
N ILE A 494 5.15 15.73 -6.96
CA ILE A 494 5.46 15.64 -8.40
C ILE A 494 4.35 14.92 -9.15
N TRP A 495 3.98 13.70 -8.71
CA TRP A 495 2.82 12.98 -9.27
C TRP A 495 2.17 12.07 -8.22
N TYR A 496 0.92 11.71 -8.49
CA TYR A 496 0.22 10.61 -7.84
C TYR A 496 0.30 9.38 -8.73
N ASP A 497 0.68 8.25 -8.16
CA ASP A 497 0.85 7.03 -8.93
C ASP A 497 -0.48 6.40 -9.35
N MET A 498 -0.37 5.58 -10.36
CA MET A 498 -1.42 4.71 -10.87
C MET A 498 -0.89 3.28 -10.94
N ILE A 499 -1.68 2.36 -10.45
CA ILE A 499 -1.44 0.93 -10.63
C ILE A 499 -1.86 0.53 -12.03
N ILE A 500 -1.04 -0.27 -12.67
CA ILE A 500 -1.35 -0.88 -13.96
C ILE A 500 -1.30 -2.39 -13.80
N HIS A 501 -2.37 -3.05 -14.20
CA HIS A 501 -2.37 -4.50 -14.37
C HIS A 501 -2.69 -4.85 -15.80
N LEU A 502 -1.86 -5.71 -16.41
CA LEU A 502 -2.24 -6.43 -17.62
C LEU A 502 -2.84 -7.76 -17.21
N VAL A 503 -4.04 -8.04 -17.67
CA VAL A 503 -4.82 -9.21 -17.28
C VAL A 503 -5.25 -9.96 -18.54
N ASN A 504 -5.10 -11.28 -18.58
CA ASN A 504 -5.57 -12.08 -19.71
C ASN A 504 -7.09 -12.01 -19.86
N ASN A 505 -7.58 -12.06 -21.10
CA ASN A 505 -9.02 -11.86 -21.37
C ASN A 505 -9.92 -12.92 -20.75
N ASN A 506 -9.42 -14.13 -20.49
CA ASN A 506 -10.16 -15.21 -19.83
C ASN A 506 -10.34 -14.99 -18.31
N VAL A 507 -9.69 -13.99 -17.73
CA VAL A 507 -9.84 -13.62 -16.32
C VAL A 507 -10.96 -12.59 -16.19
N GLN A 508 -12.00 -12.93 -15.42
CA GLN A 508 -13.15 -12.04 -15.15
C GLN A 508 -13.20 -11.68 -13.66
N ASN A 509 -13.88 -10.59 -13.34
CA ASN A 509 -14.09 -10.10 -11.97
C ASN A 509 -12.79 -9.79 -11.21
N PHE A 510 -11.73 -9.42 -11.92
CA PHE A 510 -10.50 -8.94 -11.30
C PHE A 510 -10.63 -7.46 -10.96
N THR A 511 -10.77 -7.14 -9.69
CA THR A 511 -11.06 -5.78 -9.16
C THR A 511 -10.03 -5.37 -8.11
N PRO A 512 -8.85 -4.88 -8.50
CA PRO A 512 -7.88 -4.35 -7.54
C PRO A 512 -8.39 -3.04 -6.91
N ASN A 513 -7.85 -2.70 -5.74
CA ASN A 513 -8.13 -1.43 -5.06
C ASN A 513 -6.90 -0.50 -5.07
N SER A 514 -7.08 0.73 -4.58
CA SER A 514 -6.01 1.74 -4.55
C SER A 514 -4.89 1.46 -3.53
N LEU A 515 -5.01 0.45 -2.67
CA LEU A 515 -3.92 -0.10 -1.86
C LEU A 515 -3.12 -1.18 -2.61
N ASN A 516 -3.50 -1.49 -3.85
CA ASN A 516 -2.94 -2.59 -4.63
C ASN A 516 -3.01 -3.95 -3.92
N LEU A 517 -4.09 -4.20 -3.17
CA LEU A 517 -4.31 -5.48 -2.54
C LEU A 517 -4.89 -6.46 -3.57
N LEU A 518 -4.31 -7.64 -3.67
CA LEU A 518 -4.71 -8.66 -4.64
C LEU A 518 -5.91 -9.46 -4.09
N GLU A 519 -7.10 -9.17 -4.59
CA GLU A 519 -8.34 -9.85 -4.22
C GLU A 519 -8.72 -10.92 -5.26
N LEU A 520 -8.65 -12.21 -4.89
CA LEU A 520 -8.83 -13.32 -5.84
C LEU A 520 -10.06 -14.21 -5.57
N ARG A 521 -10.76 -14.04 -4.45
CA ARG A 521 -11.88 -14.93 -4.11
C ARG A 521 -13.06 -14.85 -5.08
N ARG A 522 -13.26 -13.69 -5.76
CA ARG A 522 -14.33 -13.48 -6.75
C ARG A 522 -13.89 -13.62 -8.20
N VAL A 523 -12.61 -13.82 -8.44
CA VAL A 523 -12.07 -14.00 -9.80
C VAL A 523 -12.62 -15.27 -10.42
N VAL A 524 -12.98 -15.18 -11.71
CA VAL A 524 -13.42 -16.32 -12.53
C VAL A 524 -12.43 -16.49 -13.69
N ILE A 525 -12.08 -17.71 -14.01
CA ILE A 525 -11.29 -18.08 -15.20
C ILE A 525 -12.20 -18.87 -16.14
N GLU A 526 -12.38 -18.34 -17.35
CA GLU A 526 -13.14 -18.95 -18.44
C GLU A 526 -12.33 -19.98 -19.22
#